data_d4a6d2fb23da39396ffa73464b0f4784
#
_entry.id   d4a6d2fb23da39396ffa73464b0f4784
#
_cell.length_a   1.000
_cell.length_b   1.000
_cell.length_c   1.000
_cell.angle_alpha   90.00
_cell.angle_beta   90.00
_cell.angle_gamma   90.00
#
_symmetry.space_group_name_H-M   'P 1'
#
loop_
_entity.id
_entity.type
_entity.pdbx_description
1 polymer ?
#
loop_
_entity_poly.entity_id
_entity_poly.type
_entity_poly.pdbx_seq_one_letter_code
_entity_poly.pdbx_strand_id
1 'polypeptide(L)'
;MTPVWEDGRGSTARLLASHPAAGATELWQWELVPSARYEAEADPPGSEEIILVLSGGLVIETNGDRFALGAGGYLRLPTERAYAYSNPGGVPVHFVRVIVSP
;
A
#
# COMPACT_ATOMS: atom_id res chain seq x y z
N MET A 1 4.57 15.41 -8.70
CA MET A 1 5.33 14.81 -7.59
C MET A 1 6.15 13.62 -8.08
N THR A 2 7.38 13.51 -7.61
CA THR A 2 8.25 12.41 -8.00
C THR A 2 7.83 11.12 -7.29
N PRO A 3 7.64 10.00 -7.99
CA PRO A 3 7.39 8.72 -7.34
C PRO A 3 8.58 8.33 -6.46
N VAL A 4 8.30 7.72 -5.30
CA VAL A 4 9.33 7.19 -4.41
C VAL A 4 9.67 5.74 -4.78
N TRP A 5 8.71 5.03 -5.38
CA TRP A 5 8.92 3.67 -5.87
C TRP A 5 8.32 3.53 -7.25
N GLU A 6 9.04 2.82 -8.11
CA GLU A 6 8.61 2.44 -9.45
C GLU A 6 9.10 1.03 -9.75
N ASP A 7 8.35 0.29 -10.55
CA ASP A 7 8.74 -1.05 -10.97
C ASP A 7 9.29 -1.10 -12.40
N GLY A 8 9.36 0.05 -13.08
CA GLY A 8 9.78 0.12 -14.48
C GLY A 8 8.72 -0.35 -15.48
N ARG A 9 7.53 -0.74 -15.02
CA ARG A 9 6.43 -1.26 -15.84
C ARG A 9 5.18 -0.38 -15.79
N GLY A 10 5.26 0.75 -15.11
CA GLY A 10 4.16 1.69 -14.94
C GLY A 10 3.57 1.71 -13.53
N SER A 11 3.97 0.81 -12.64
CA SER A 11 3.56 0.88 -11.24
C SER A 11 4.33 1.96 -10.52
N THR A 12 3.65 2.68 -9.62
CA THR A 12 4.25 3.79 -8.87
C THR A 12 3.71 3.87 -7.46
N ALA A 13 4.53 4.39 -6.55
CA ALA A 13 4.08 4.85 -5.24
C ALA A 13 4.61 6.26 -5.02
N ARG A 14 3.72 7.17 -4.65
CA ARG A 14 4.04 8.58 -4.44
C ARG A 14 3.67 9.00 -3.03
N LEU A 15 4.63 9.61 -2.33
CA LEU A 15 4.34 10.26 -1.06
C LEU A 15 3.66 11.60 -1.35
N LEU A 16 2.41 11.75 -0.92
CA LEU A 16 1.63 12.97 -1.13
C LEU A 16 1.80 13.97 -0.01
N ALA A 17 1.83 13.49 1.23
CA ALA A 17 1.93 14.33 2.40
C ALA A 17 2.48 13.54 3.57
N SER A 18 3.12 14.21 4.51
CA SER A 18 3.58 13.59 5.74
C SER A 18 3.40 14.56 6.91
N HIS A 19 3.25 14.00 8.11
CA HIS A 19 3.14 14.76 9.34
C HIS A 19 4.06 14.12 10.40
N PRO A 20 4.97 14.87 11.01
CA PRO A 20 5.98 14.31 11.91
C PRO A 20 5.53 14.13 13.36
N ALA A 21 4.32 14.55 13.72
CA ALA A 21 3.86 14.45 15.10
C ALA A 21 3.70 13.01 15.56
N ALA A 22 4.18 12.69 16.76
CA ALA A 22 4.10 11.37 17.40
C ALA A 22 4.69 10.26 16.52
N GLY A 23 5.82 10.53 15.85
CA GLY A 23 6.42 9.63 14.88
C GLY A 23 6.19 10.15 13.46
N ALA A 24 5.79 9.28 12.55
CA ALA A 24 5.52 9.70 11.18
C ALA A 24 4.14 9.22 10.74
N THR A 25 3.38 10.13 10.12
CA THR A 25 2.13 9.81 9.43
C THR A 25 2.29 10.24 7.99
N GLU A 26 2.07 9.30 7.06
CA GLU A 26 2.32 9.53 5.64
C GLU A 26 1.12 9.10 4.81
N LEU A 27 0.72 9.94 3.86
CA LEU A 27 -0.31 9.62 2.88
C LEU A 27 0.36 9.32 1.55
N TRP A 28 0.11 8.13 1.03
CA TRP A 28 0.67 7.63 -0.22
C TRP A 28 -0.41 7.35 -1.25
N GLN A 29 -0.11 7.63 -2.51
CA GLN A 29 -0.92 7.22 -3.64
C GLN A 29 -0.19 6.13 -4.41
N TRP A 30 -0.89 5.04 -4.70
CA TRP A 30 -0.34 3.87 -5.36
C TRP A 30 -1.07 3.53 -6.63
N GLU A 31 -0.32 3.09 -7.63
CA GLU A 31 -0.83 2.42 -8.81
C GLU A 31 0.00 1.16 -9.05
N LEU A 32 -0.67 0.01 -9.17
CA LEU A 32 -0.05 -1.24 -9.58
C LEU A 32 -0.67 -1.69 -10.89
N VAL A 33 0.16 -1.89 -11.90
CA VAL A 33 -0.30 -2.45 -13.17
C VAL A 33 -0.61 -3.95 -13.01
N PRO A 34 -1.35 -4.57 -13.95
CA PRO A 34 -1.62 -6.01 -13.88
C PRO A 34 -0.34 -6.83 -13.68
N SER A 35 -0.42 -7.84 -12.82
CA SER A 35 0.68 -8.74 -12.44
C SER A 35 1.79 -8.11 -11.62
N ALA A 36 1.70 -6.84 -11.27
CA ALA A 36 2.69 -6.19 -10.41
C ALA A 36 2.59 -6.68 -8.97
N ARG A 37 3.72 -6.71 -8.30
CA ARG A 37 3.84 -7.06 -6.88
C ARG A 37 4.87 -6.16 -6.20
N TYR A 38 4.52 -5.66 -5.05
CA TYR A 38 5.42 -4.91 -4.18
C TYR A 38 5.59 -5.67 -2.87
N GLU A 39 6.81 -6.02 -2.54
CA GLU A 39 7.14 -6.68 -1.28
C GLU A 39 7.76 -5.67 -0.33
N ALA A 40 7.16 -5.50 0.83
CA ALA A 40 7.61 -4.57 1.83
C ALA A 40 8.26 -5.31 3.00
N GLU A 41 9.35 -4.75 3.50
CA GLU A 41 9.91 -5.16 4.78
C GLU A 41 9.04 -4.63 5.91
N ALA A 42 9.21 -5.23 7.09
CA ALA A 42 8.49 -4.78 8.29
C ALA A 42 8.83 -3.33 8.62
N ASP A 43 7.81 -2.57 8.97
CA ASP A 43 7.98 -1.24 9.54
C ASP A 43 8.31 -1.34 11.03
N PRO A 44 8.71 -0.24 11.69
CA PRO A 44 8.99 -0.28 13.12
C PRO A 44 7.83 -0.81 13.95
N PRO A 45 8.11 -1.46 15.10
CA PRO A 45 7.04 -1.95 15.98
C PRO A 45 6.00 -0.88 16.29
N GLY A 46 4.72 -1.27 16.26
CA GLY A 46 3.60 -0.37 16.48
C GLY A 46 3.11 0.35 15.22
N SER A 47 3.78 0.16 14.08
CA SER A 47 3.33 0.76 12.82
C SER A 47 2.05 0.09 12.31
N GLU A 48 1.18 0.90 11.72
CA GLU A 48 -0.08 0.46 11.12
C GLU A 48 -0.31 1.17 9.80
N GLU A 49 -1.13 0.58 8.94
CA GLU A 49 -1.60 1.25 7.73
C GLU A 49 -3.12 1.17 7.60
N ILE A 50 -3.67 2.15 6.88
CA ILE A 50 -5.07 2.17 6.46
C ILE A 50 -5.06 2.32 4.95
N ILE A 51 -5.75 1.41 4.26
CA ILE A 51 -5.81 1.38 2.79
C ILE A 51 -7.23 1.58 2.33
N LEU A 52 -7.42 2.37 1.28
CA LEU A 52 -8.67 2.50 0.55
C LEU A 52 -8.40 2.29 -0.94
N VAL A 53 -9.05 1.32 -1.55
CA VAL A 53 -8.97 1.06 -2.98
C VAL A 53 -9.93 1.97 -3.71
N LEU A 54 -9.44 2.72 -4.69
CA LEU A 54 -10.23 3.66 -5.49
C LEU A 54 -10.76 2.98 -6.75
N SER A 55 -9.95 2.16 -7.43
CA SER A 55 -10.36 1.42 -8.62
C SER A 55 -9.49 0.18 -8.79
N GLY A 56 -10.02 -0.82 -9.49
CA GLY A 56 -9.35 -2.10 -9.67
C GLY A 56 -9.47 -3.01 -8.46
N GLY A 57 -8.59 -3.99 -8.36
CA GLY A 57 -8.57 -4.97 -7.27
C GLY A 57 -7.17 -5.12 -6.69
N LEU A 58 -7.07 -5.07 -5.38
CA LEU A 58 -5.82 -5.19 -4.64
C LEU A 58 -5.83 -6.45 -3.79
N VAL A 59 -4.72 -7.18 -3.80
CA VAL A 59 -4.48 -8.27 -2.84
C VAL A 59 -3.37 -7.85 -1.90
N ILE A 60 -3.62 -7.99 -0.60
CA ILE A 60 -2.66 -7.73 0.45
C ILE A 60 -2.37 -9.03 1.17
N GLU A 61 -1.08 -9.36 1.31
CA GLU A 61 -0.63 -10.54 2.04
C GLU A 61 0.26 -10.12 3.20
N THR A 62 -0.03 -10.63 4.38
CA THR A 62 0.76 -10.37 5.58
C THR A 62 0.54 -11.48 6.58
N ASN A 63 1.60 -11.93 7.22
CA ASN A 63 1.56 -12.90 8.32
C ASN A 63 0.75 -14.18 7.99
N GLY A 64 0.82 -14.65 6.73
CA GLY A 64 0.09 -15.83 6.27
C GLY A 64 -1.36 -15.57 5.88
N ASP A 65 -1.87 -14.36 6.12
CA ASP A 65 -3.23 -13.97 5.73
C ASP A 65 -3.23 -13.30 4.35
N ARG A 66 -4.37 -13.38 3.68
CA ARG A 66 -4.56 -12.81 2.36
C ARG A 66 -5.90 -12.08 2.31
N PHE A 67 -5.87 -10.81 1.93
CA PHE A 67 -7.05 -9.95 1.84
C PHE A 67 -7.21 -9.46 0.40
N ALA A 68 -8.40 -9.63 -0.17
CA ALA A 68 -8.73 -9.14 -1.49
C ALA A 68 -9.73 -7.99 -1.37
N LEU A 69 -9.36 -6.82 -1.90
CA LEU A 69 -10.18 -5.61 -1.84
C LEU A 69 -10.51 -5.14 -3.25
N GLY A 70 -11.79 -4.94 -3.52
CA GLY A 70 -12.25 -4.26 -4.74
C GLY A 70 -12.38 -2.76 -4.54
N ALA A 71 -12.87 -2.05 -5.56
CA ALA A 71 -13.10 -0.61 -5.49
C ALA A 71 -14.02 -0.24 -4.32
N GLY A 72 -13.62 0.75 -3.53
CA GLY A 72 -14.33 1.15 -2.31
C GLY A 72 -13.98 0.30 -1.09
N GLY A 73 -13.25 -0.80 -1.27
CA GLY A 73 -12.80 -1.64 -0.16
C GLY A 73 -11.71 -0.97 0.65
N TYR A 74 -11.68 -1.25 1.93
CA TYR A 74 -10.71 -0.66 2.83
C TYR A 74 -10.27 -1.65 3.90
N LEU A 75 -9.10 -1.42 4.47
CA LEU A 75 -8.52 -2.30 5.47
C LEU A 75 -7.56 -1.50 6.35
N ARG A 76 -7.57 -1.81 7.65
CA ARG A 76 -6.56 -1.36 8.60
C ARG A 76 -5.79 -2.58 9.10
N LEU A 77 -4.46 -2.53 9.07
CA LEU A 77 -3.64 -3.66 9.50
C LEU A 77 -2.31 -3.19 10.09
N PRO A 78 -1.74 -3.98 11.02
CA PRO A 78 -0.38 -3.75 11.50
C PRO A 78 0.62 -4.00 10.37
N THR A 79 1.69 -3.22 10.34
CA THR A 79 2.77 -3.35 9.35
C THR A 79 4.12 -3.68 10.00
N GLU A 80 4.12 -4.14 11.23
CA GLU A 80 5.35 -4.55 11.92
C GLU A 80 5.89 -5.92 11.49
N ARG A 81 5.26 -6.56 10.48
CA ARG A 81 5.75 -7.75 9.80
C ARG A 81 5.79 -7.49 8.31
N ALA A 82 6.60 -8.27 7.60
CA ALA A 82 6.67 -8.17 6.14
C ALA A 82 5.28 -8.33 5.51
N TYR A 83 5.00 -7.56 4.49
CA TYR A 83 3.72 -7.59 3.78
C TYR A 83 3.94 -7.36 2.28
N ALA A 84 2.94 -7.66 1.48
CA ALA A 84 3.03 -7.48 0.04
C ALA A 84 1.70 -6.99 -0.53
N TYR A 85 1.81 -6.15 -1.55
CA TYR A 85 0.67 -5.73 -2.38
C TYR A 85 0.81 -6.38 -3.75
N SER A 86 -0.29 -6.87 -4.32
CA SER A 86 -0.27 -7.39 -5.67
C SER A 86 -1.56 -7.06 -6.42
N ASN A 87 -1.44 -7.05 -7.74
CA ASN A 87 -2.57 -6.86 -8.65
C ASN A 87 -2.72 -8.12 -9.51
N PRO A 88 -3.55 -9.08 -9.12
CA PRO A 88 -3.78 -10.28 -9.92
C PRO A 88 -4.80 -10.08 -11.04
N GLY A 89 -5.43 -8.90 -11.13
CA GLY A 89 -6.44 -8.61 -12.14
C GLY A 89 -5.87 -8.20 -13.48
N GLY A 90 -6.77 -7.86 -14.40
CA GLY A 90 -6.42 -7.47 -15.77
C GLY A 90 -6.43 -5.96 -16.01
N VAL A 91 -6.70 -5.15 -14.99
CA VAL A 91 -6.68 -3.69 -15.07
C VAL A 91 -5.82 -3.12 -13.95
N PRO A 92 -5.28 -1.90 -14.11
CA PRO A 92 -4.53 -1.26 -13.01
C PRO A 92 -5.37 -1.12 -11.76
N VAL A 93 -4.73 -1.23 -10.59
CA VAL A 93 -5.35 -0.89 -9.31
C VAL A 93 -4.79 0.44 -8.82
N HIS A 94 -5.68 1.32 -8.38
CA HIS A 94 -5.33 2.59 -7.74
C HIS A 94 -5.83 2.57 -6.31
N PHE A 95 -4.95 2.88 -5.38
CA PHE A 95 -5.32 2.94 -3.97
C PHE A 95 -4.52 4.01 -3.24
N VAL A 96 -5.05 4.43 -2.11
CA VAL A 96 -4.36 5.33 -1.19
C VAL A 96 -4.06 4.60 0.10
N ARG A 97 -2.96 4.97 0.72
CA ARG A 97 -2.51 4.36 1.96
C ARG A 97 -2.04 5.44 2.92
N VAL A 98 -2.57 5.38 4.15
CA VAL A 98 -2.00 6.12 5.28
C VAL A 98 -1.18 5.14 6.08
N ILE A 99 0.08 5.45 6.34
CA ILE A 99 0.93 4.68 7.24
C ILE A 99 1.28 5.55 8.45
N VAL A 100 1.13 4.95 9.63
CA VAL A 100 1.40 5.60 10.91
C VAL A 100 2.52 4.82 11.58
N SER A 101 3.63 5.50 11.85
CA SER A 101 4.78 4.93 12.56
C SER A 101 4.99 5.67 13.87
N PRO A 102 5.26 4.95 14.97
CA PRO A 102 5.55 5.58 16.26
C PRO A 102 6.81 6.43 16.23
#